data_20dff1dba842e7c65d26182e68176b85
#
_entry.id   20dff1dba842e7c65d26182e68176b85
#
_cell.length_a   1.000
_cell.length_b   1.000
_cell.length_c   1.000
_cell.angle_alpha   90.00
_cell.angle_beta   90.00
_cell.angle_gamma   90.00
#
_symmetry.space_group_name_H-M   'P 1'
#
loop_
_entity.id
_entity.type
_entity.pdbx_description
1 polymer ?
#
loop_
_entity_poly.entity_id
_entity_poly.type
_entity_poly.pdbx_seq_one_letter_code
_entity_poly.pdbx_strand_id
1 'polypeptide(L)'
;MKKAVKTNNNFKVDLNLVKMKDVTFNDNLFIPMKTKTIVDSLLSSEGGLFPGTNTVVIGDPGVGKSTVLLDWLANLQEQGKKVLFISGEMNDIDMYGYVKRFPKFGKLPIMFMSDYADCPKEAVEQVVAEGYDVVLMDSWAEVTSMVKDQMGWARNKVESWLLELLEKNNKANNKAKKNTAFICIQQMTKAGEFAGSNRIKHMTTAMAALRFDGRGADAERYLEFSKNRRGSVGDKVYFSLHRGGCVDYSFELV
;
A
#
# COMPACT_ATOMS: atom_id res chain seq x y z
N MET A 1 1.82 26.18 5.52
CA MET A 1 2.65 26.76 4.44
C MET A 1 2.96 28.19 4.80
N LYS A 2 4.21 28.50 5.15
CA LYS A 2 4.66 29.90 5.35
C LYS A 2 4.99 30.49 3.97
N LYS A 3 4.38 31.63 3.62
CA LYS A 3 4.61 32.32 2.35
C LYS A 3 6.01 32.94 2.33
N ALA A 4 6.77 32.69 1.29
CA ALA A 4 8.00 33.42 1.01
C ALA A 4 7.68 34.84 0.54
N VAL A 5 8.23 35.85 1.20
CA VAL A 5 8.13 37.25 0.80
C VAL A 5 9.43 37.64 0.05
N LYS A 6 9.27 38.05 -1.22
CA LYS A 6 10.37 38.60 -2.01
C LYS A 6 10.56 40.08 -1.65
N THR A 7 11.66 40.45 -1.05
CA THR A 7 12.13 41.82 -0.95
C THR A 7 13.55 41.90 -1.49
N ASN A 8 13.74 42.71 -2.49
CA ASN A 8 15.01 43.17 -3.11
C ASN A 8 16.23 42.27 -2.86
N ASN A 9 16.51 41.40 -3.82
CA ASN A 9 17.76 40.60 -4.01
C ASN A 9 18.32 39.75 -2.86
N ASN A 10 17.73 39.74 -1.67
CA ASN A 10 18.07 38.80 -0.60
C ASN A 10 16.87 37.93 -0.23
N PHE A 11 16.85 36.71 -0.73
CA PHE A 11 15.88 35.69 -0.34
C PHE A 11 16.22 35.22 1.08
N LYS A 12 15.50 35.70 2.09
CA LYS A 12 15.68 35.29 3.48
C LYS A 12 14.63 34.20 3.80
N VAL A 13 15.09 32.98 4.11
CA VAL A 13 14.26 31.89 4.57
C VAL A 13 14.23 31.90 6.11
N ASP A 14 13.04 31.91 6.68
CA ASP A 14 12.86 31.71 8.12
C ASP A 14 13.04 30.21 8.44
N LEU A 15 14.17 29.87 9.03
CA LEU A 15 14.55 28.49 9.36
C LEU A 15 14.02 28.13 10.75
N ASN A 16 13.20 27.07 10.83
CA ASN A 16 12.76 26.48 12.07
C ASN A 16 13.62 25.26 12.40
N LEU A 17 14.70 25.44 13.14
CA LEU A 17 15.59 24.37 13.58
C LEU A 17 15.18 23.92 15.00
N VAL A 18 14.94 22.63 15.16
CA VAL A 18 14.64 21.99 16.43
C VAL A 18 15.64 20.87 16.72
N LYS A 19 15.93 20.58 17.99
CA LYS A 19 16.70 19.40 18.36
C LYS A 19 15.83 18.15 18.19
N MET A 20 16.41 17.03 17.81
CA MET A 20 15.66 15.78 17.63
C MET A 20 14.87 15.38 18.88
N LYS A 21 15.43 15.59 20.08
CA LYS A 21 14.75 15.30 21.35
C LYS A 21 13.52 16.17 21.63
N ASP A 22 13.44 17.33 20.99
CA ASP A 22 12.34 18.31 21.18
C ASP A 22 11.24 18.13 20.11
N VAL A 23 11.39 17.12 19.23
CA VAL A 23 10.35 16.76 18.28
C VAL A 23 9.24 16.02 19.02
N THR A 24 8.04 16.58 19.02
CA THR A 24 6.86 15.95 19.61
C THR A 24 6.23 14.96 18.64
N PHE A 25 5.86 13.80 19.15
CA PHE A 25 5.24 12.74 18.38
C PHE A 25 3.82 12.47 18.87
N ASN A 26 2.95 12.05 17.96
CA ASN A 26 1.64 11.52 18.31
C ASN A 26 1.80 10.02 18.64
N ASP A 27 1.56 9.63 19.87
CA ASP A 27 1.73 8.24 20.34
C ASP A 27 0.91 7.23 19.53
N ASN A 28 -0.25 7.64 19.00
CA ASN A 28 -1.06 6.79 18.13
C ASN A 28 -0.36 6.35 16.83
N LEU A 29 0.68 7.08 16.40
CA LEU A 29 1.49 6.69 15.25
C LEU A 29 2.38 5.47 15.53
N PHE A 30 2.55 5.11 16.80
CA PHE A 30 3.38 4.01 17.24
C PHE A 30 2.58 2.77 17.66
N ILE A 31 1.25 2.79 17.48
CA ILE A 31 0.39 1.64 17.70
C ILE A 31 0.20 0.89 16.37
N PRO A 32 0.84 -0.27 16.18
CA PRO A 32 0.73 -1.01 14.93
C PRO A 32 -0.64 -1.66 14.79
N MET A 33 -1.12 -1.74 13.56
CA MET A 33 -2.32 -2.46 13.18
C MET A 33 -1.95 -3.90 12.83
N LYS A 34 -2.62 -4.88 13.44
CA LYS A 34 -2.30 -6.29 13.30
C LYS A 34 -3.02 -6.92 12.11
N THR A 35 -2.28 -7.58 11.23
CA THR A 35 -2.89 -8.43 10.18
C THR A 35 -3.42 -9.75 10.74
N LYS A 36 -3.11 -10.06 12.01
CA LYS A 36 -3.38 -11.35 12.67
C LYS A 36 -2.76 -12.54 11.95
N THR A 37 -1.63 -12.31 11.33
CA THR A 37 -0.81 -13.35 10.71
C THR A 37 0.62 -13.26 11.26
N ILE A 38 1.43 -14.30 11.04
CA ILE A 38 2.85 -14.28 11.43
C ILE A 38 3.65 -13.20 10.68
N VAL A 39 3.12 -12.68 9.56
CA VAL A 39 3.72 -11.58 8.79
C VAL A 39 3.83 -10.29 9.63
N ASP A 40 3.02 -10.14 10.68
CA ASP A 40 3.10 -9.00 11.59
C ASP A 40 4.52 -8.81 12.16
N SER A 41 5.26 -9.89 12.40
CA SER A 41 6.64 -9.85 12.88
C SER A 41 7.63 -9.31 11.85
N LEU A 42 7.33 -9.43 10.56
CA LEU A 42 8.14 -8.87 9.48
C LEU A 42 7.79 -7.40 9.19
N LEU A 43 6.52 -7.02 9.38
CA LEU A 43 6.03 -5.67 9.10
C LEU A 43 6.70 -4.62 9.99
N SER A 44 6.91 -4.93 11.26
CA SER A 44 7.63 -4.05 12.19
C SER A 44 8.15 -4.80 13.43
N SER A 45 9.09 -4.19 14.16
CA SER A 45 9.63 -4.69 15.43
C SER A 45 8.54 -4.85 16.52
N GLU A 46 7.49 -4.01 16.48
CA GLU A 46 6.36 -4.10 17.40
C GLU A 46 5.26 -5.04 16.86
N GLY A 47 5.49 -5.62 15.69
CA GLY A 47 4.59 -6.50 14.97
C GLY A 47 3.36 -5.79 14.42
N GLY A 48 3.20 -5.79 13.09
CA GLY A 48 2.08 -5.21 12.39
C GLY A 48 2.39 -3.94 11.60
N LEU A 49 1.37 -3.42 10.91
CA LEU A 49 1.47 -2.29 10.01
C LEU A 49 1.32 -0.97 10.77
N PHE A 50 2.30 -0.07 10.65
CA PHE A 50 2.19 1.25 11.27
C PHE A 50 1.29 2.21 10.47
N PRO A 51 0.52 3.07 11.16
CA PRO A 51 -0.17 4.19 10.53
C PRO A 51 0.79 5.11 9.76
N GLY A 52 0.30 5.73 8.70
CA GLY A 52 1.07 6.70 7.93
C GLY A 52 2.26 6.11 7.16
N THR A 53 2.22 4.83 6.81
CA THR A 53 3.28 4.14 6.06
C THR A 53 2.83 3.80 4.64
N ASN A 54 3.79 3.73 3.72
CA ASN A 54 3.57 3.28 2.35
C ASN A 54 4.36 2.01 2.10
N THR A 55 3.66 0.92 1.79
CA THR A 55 4.24 -0.37 1.40
C THR A 55 3.96 -0.63 -0.06
N VAL A 56 5.00 -0.90 -0.84
CA VAL A 56 4.85 -1.39 -2.22
C VAL A 56 5.06 -2.89 -2.23
N VAL A 57 4.15 -3.59 -2.89
CA VAL A 57 4.18 -5.05 -3.02
C VAL A 57 4.35 -5.39 -4.49
N ILE A 58 5.41 -6.12 -4.80
CA ILE A 58 5.66 -6.69 -6.14
C ILE A 58 5.55 -8.20 -6.07
N GLY A 59 5.55 -8.87 -7.21
CA GLY A 59 5.63 -10.34 -7.21
C GLY A 59 5.17 -10.96 -8.51
N ASP A 60 5.45 -12.26 -8.62
CA ASP A 60 5.18 -13.03 -9.83
C ASP A 60 3.70 -13.03 -10.19
N PRO A 61 3.35 -13.08 -11.49
CA PRO A 61 1.97 -13.27 -11.90
C PRO A 61 1.41 -14.57 -11.30
N GLY A 62 0.18 -14.49 -10.76
CA GLY A 62 -0.49 -15.66 -10.18
C GLY A 62 0.03 -16.14 -8.82
N VAL A 63 1.02 -15.49 -8.23
CA VAL A 63 1.55 -15.87 -6.90
C VAL A 63 0.54 -15.64 -5.76
N GLY A 64 -0.49 -14.80 -5.97
CA GLY A 64 -1.56 -14.55 -5.00
C GLY A 64 -1.46 -13.23 -4.27
N LYS A 65 -0.79 -12.20 -4.83
CA LYS A 65 -0.66 -10.86 -4.22
C LYS A 65 -1.98 -10.31 -3.71
N SER A 66 -2.96 -10.18 -4.60
CA SER A 66 -4.29 -9.64 -4.27
C SER A 66 -4.96 -10.46 -3.17
N THR A 67 -4.89 -11.79 -3.24
CA THR A 67 -5.50 -12.68 -2.24
C THR A 67 -4.90 -12.47 -0.84
N VAL A 68 -3.57 -12.46 -0.73
CA VAL A 68 -2.85 -12.24 0.54
C VAL A 68 -3.15 -10.86 1.12
N LEU A 69 -3.14 -9.82 0.29
CA LEU A 69 -3.37 -8.46 0.76
C LEU A 69 -4.84 -8.18 1.09
N LEU A 70 -5.79 -8.79 0.39
CA LEU A 70 -7.20 -8.76 0.77
C LEU A 70 -7.45 -9.53 2.08
N ASP A 71 -6.70 -10.61 2.33
CA ASP A 71 -6.74 -11.33 3.59
C ASP A 71 -6.30 -10.43 4.77
N TRP A 72 -5.19 -9.70 4.61
CA TRP A 72 -4.76 -8.74 5.62
C TRP A 72 -5.79 -7.62 5.82
N LEU A 73 -6.32 -7.08 4.72
CA LEU A 73 -7.30 -5.99 4.78
C LEU A 73 -8.58 -6.43 5.50
N ALA A 74 -9.07 -7.65 5.23
CA ALA A 74 -10.23 -8.22 5.90
C ALA A 74 -9.98 -8.42 7.41
N ASN A 75 -8.81 -8.95 7.77
CA ASN A 75 -8.43 -9.12 9.17
C ASN A 75 -8.33 -7.77 9.92
N LEU A 76 -7.86 -6.72 9.26
CA LEU A 76 -7.84 -5.36 9.81
C LEU A 76 -9.25 -4.80 9.99
N GLN A 77 -10.14 -5.00 9.01
CA GLN A 77 -11.54 -4.59 9.11
C GLN A 77 -12.28 -5.28 10.25
N GLU A 78 -12.06 -6.58 10.45
CA GLU A 78 -12.65 -7.34 11.56
C GLU A 78 -12.23 -6.81 12.94
N GLN A 79 -11.10 -6.11 13.01
CA GLN A 79 -10.62 -5.40 14.21
C GLN A 79 -11.13 -3.96 14.31
N GLY A 80 -12.11 -3.59 13.49
CA GLY A 80 -12.72 -2.24 13.51
C GLY A 80 -11.90 -1.16 12.81
N LYS A 81 -10.88 -1.53 12.03
CA LYS A 81 -10.15 -0.55 11.21
C LYS A 81 -10.99 -0.14 10.01
N LYS A 82 -11.01 1.15 9.70
CA LYS A 82 -11.66 1.67 8.49
C LYS A 82 -10.72 1.42 7.31
N VAL A 83 -11.08 0.49 6.45
CA VAL A 83 -10.26 0.07 5.31
C VAL A 83 -10.93 0.40 3.99
N LEU A 84 -10.15 0.44 2.90
CA LEU A 84 -10.64 0.60 1.53
C LEU A 84 -9.79 -0.25 0.59
N PHE A 85 -10.45 -0.88 -0.37
CA PHE A 85 -9.80 -1.50 -1.53
C PHE A 85 -10.10 -0.68 -2.79
N ILE A 86 -9.07 -0.20 -3.47
CA ILE A 86 -9.15 0.45 -4.79
C ILE A 86 -8.69 -0.57 -5.82
N SER A 87 -9.62 -1.02 -6.66
CA SER A 87 -9.39 -2.01 -7.70
C SER A 87 -9.27 -1.34 -9.08
N GLY A 88 -8.09 -1.45 -9.69
CA GLY A 88 -7.85 -1.03 -11.07
C GLY A 88 -7.84 -2.18 -12.07
N GLU A 89 -7.64 -3.42 -11.60
CA GLU A 89 -7.49 -4.59 -12.47
C GLU A 89 -8.73 -5.51 -12.48
N MET A 90 -9.43 -5.63 -11.35
CA MET A 90 -10.54 -6.56 -11.19
C MET A 90 -11.89 -5.86 -11.32
N ASN A 91 -12.84 -6.55 -11.91
CA ASN A 91 -14.24 -6.14 -12.02
C ASN A 91 -15.12 -6.89 -11.02
N ASP A 92 -16.44 -6.62 -11.06
CA ASP A 92 -17.44 -7.25 -10.22
C ASP A 92 -17.54 -8.78 -10.39
N ILE A 93 -17.32 -9.30 -11.61
CA ILE A 93 -17.32 -10.74 -11.89
C ILE A 93 -16.15 -11.43 -11.20
N ASP A 94 -14.95 -10.81 -11.27
CA ASP A 94 -13.77 -11.30 -10.57
C ASP A 94 -14.00 -11.32 -9.06
N MET A 95 -14.60 -10.23 -8.54
CA MET A 95 -14.93 -10.11 -7.12
C MET A 95 -15.92 -11.18 -6.64
N TYR A 96 -16.91 -11.54 -7.45
CA TYR A 96 -17.81 -12.65 -7.12
C TYR A 96 -17.03 -13.94 -6.85
N GLY A 97 -16.06 -14.28 -7.70
CA GLY A 97 -15.19 -15.44 -7.51
C GLY A 97 -14.38 -15.38 -6.22
N TYR A 98 -13.83 -14.18 -5.90
CA TYR A 98 -13.11 -13.97 -4.65
C TYR A 98 -14.00 -14.10 -3.42
N VAL A 99 -15.17 -13.45 -3.38
CA VAL A 99 -16.10 -13.51 -2.25
C VAL A 99 -16.66 -14.93 -2.05
N LYS A 100 -16.95 -15.66 -3.13
CA LYS A 100 -17.37 -17.05 -3.04
C LYS A 100 -16.31 -17.93 -2.41
N ARG A 101 -15.04 -17.70 -2.73
CA ARG A 101 -13.92 -18.48 -2.20
C ARG A 101 -13.50 -18.02 -0.80
N PHE A 102 -13.53 -16.70 -0.55
CA PHE A 102 -13.14 -16.07 0.72
C PHE A 102 -14.28 -15.19 1.24
N PRO A 103 -15.29 -15.76 1.93
CA PRO A 103 -16.49 -15.01 2.34
C PRO A 103 -16.20 -13.74 3.17
N LYS A 104 -15.11 -13.73 3.93
CA LYS A 104 -14.70 -12.54 4.71
C LYS A 104 -14.40 -11.32 3.84
N PHE A 105 -14.01 -11.50 2.57
CA PHE A 105 -13.75 -10.38 1.65
C PHE A 105 -15.04 -9.65 1.25
N GLY A 106 -16.19 -10.30 1.33
CA GLY A 106 -17.49 -9.70 1.01
C GLY A 106 -17.91 -8.52 1.89
N LYS A 107 -17.19 -8.27 2.99
CA LYS A 107 -17.41 -7.10 3.86
C LYS A 107 -16.50 -5.93 3.52
N LEU A 108 -15.51 -6.12 2.66
CA LEU A 108 -14.55 -5.06 2.31
C LEU A 108 -15.20 -3.99 1.44
N PRO A 109 -15.10 -2.71 1.80
CA PRO A 109 -15.50 -1.63 0.91
C PRO A 109 -14.52 -1.59 -0.28
N ILE A 110 -15.08 -1.56 -1.48
CA ILE A 110 -14.32 -1.54 -2.73
C ILE A 110 -14.73 -0.35 -3.58
N MET A 111 -13.78 0.21 -4.30
CA MET A 111 -13.96 1.17 -5.38
C MET A 111 -13.38 0.57 -6.66
N PHE A 112 -14.23 0.36 -7.66
CA PHE A 112 -13.78 -0.06 -8.98
C PHE A 112 -13.38 1.18 -9.78
N MET A 113 -12.15 1.23 -10.25
CA MET A 113 -11.65 2.35 -11.04
C MET A 113 -12.35 2.46 -12.39
N SER A 114 -12.82 1.33 -12.96
CA SER A 114 -13.61 1.29 -14.19
C SER A 114 -14.87 2.16 -14.15
N ASP A 115 -15.49 2.30 -12.97
CA ASP A 115 -16.71 3.09 -12.80
C ASP A 115 -16.45 4.61 -12.88
N TYR A 116 -15.18 5.00 -12.84
CA TYR A 116 -14.71 6.40 -12.81
C TYR A 116 -13.75 6.71 -13.96
N ALA A 117 -13.89 6.02 -15.10
CA ALA A 117 -12.99 6.19 -16.24
C ALA A 117 -12.93 7.64 -16.77
N ASP A 118 -14.02 8.40 -16.64
CA ASP A 118 -14.10 9.80 -17.07
C ASP A 118 -13.48 10.80 -16.06
N CYS A 119 -13.30 10.38 -14.80
CA CYS A 119 -12.78 11.23 -13.72
C CYS A 119 -11.93 10.47 -12.69
N PRO A 120 -10.97 9.63 -13.12
CA PRO A 120 -10.23 8.72 -12.21
C PRO A 120 -9.41 9.48 -11.15
N LYS A 121 -8.84 10.62 -11.51
CA LYS A 121 -8.07 11.45 -10.61
C LYS A 121 -8.92 12.00 -9.46
N GLU A 122 -10.03 12.63 -9.79
CA GLU A 122 -10.97 13.25 -8.86
C GLU A 122 -11.60 12.18 -7.95
N ALA A 123 -11.92 11.02 -8.50
CA ALA A 123 -12.49 9.91 -7.75
C ALA A 123 -11.53 9.37 -6.69
N VAL A 124 -10.26 9.15 -7.04
CA VAL A 124 -9.23 8.72 -6.08
C VAL A 124 -8.97 9.79 -5.03
N GLU A 125 -8.87 11.08 -5.41
CA GLU A 125 -8.70 12.18 -4.47
C GLU A 125 -9.85 12.28 -3.47
N GLN A 126 -11.09 12.16 -3.93
CA GLN A 126 -12.29 12.25 -3.08
C GLN A 126 -12.38 11.09 -2.10
N VAL A 127 -12.23 9.84 -2.60
CA VAL A 127 -12.39 8.67 -1.74
C VAL A 127 -11.30 8.61 -0.67
N VAL A 128 -10.03 8.88 -1.03
CA VAL A 128 -8.92 8.86 -0.07
C VAL A 128 -9.03 10.00 0.95
N ALA A 129 -9.58 11.17 0.53
CA ALA A 129 -9.79 12.31 1.42
C ALA A 129 -10.78 12.03 2.56
N GLU A 130 -11.60 10.97 2.49
CA GLU A 130 -12.47 10.56 3.59
C GLU A 130 -11.68 10.08 4.82
N GLY A 131 -10.44 9.66 4.63
CA GLY A 131 -9.54 9.17 5.68
C GLY A 131 -9.86 7.74 6.11
N TYR A 132 -8.88 6.88 5.93
CA TYR A 132 -8.91 5.45 6.25
C TYR A 132 -7.74 5.11 7.17
N ASP A 133 -7.83 3.98 7.87
CA ASP A 133 -6.68 3.42 8.57
C ASP A 133 -5.73 2.76 7.57
N VAL A 134 -6.30 1.98 6.61
CA VAL A 134 -5.53 1.32 5.55
C VAL A 134 -6.25 1.41 4.21
N VAL A 135 -5.50 1.71 3.15
CA VAL A 135 -5.96 1.65 1.75
C VAL A 135 -5.08 0.66 0.99
N LEU A 136 -5.70 -0.35 0.40
CA LEU A 136 -5.07 -1.26 -0.57
C LEU A 136 -5.37 -0.76 -1.98
N MET A 137 -4.35 -0.65 -2.83
CA MET A 137 -4.47 -0.26 -4.24
C MET A 137 -3.92 -1.37 -5.14
N ASP A 138 -4.76 -1.91 -6.00
CA ASP A 138 -4.40 -2.97 -6.96
C ASP A 138 -4.85 -2.59 -8.39
N SER A 139 -3.99 -2.05 -9.23
CA SER A 139 -2.58 -1.80 -9.00
C SER A 139 -2.23 -0.31 -9.14
N TRP A 140 -1.06 0.07 -8.63
CA TRP A 140 -0.47 1.40 -8.85
C TRP A 140 -0.39 1.74 -10.35
N ALA A 141 0.02 0.76 -11.16
CA ALA A 141 0.19 0.95 -12.60
C ALA A 141 -1.13 1.30 -13.29
N GLU A 142 -2.22 0.60 -12.96
CA GLU A 142 -3.52 0.83 -13.57
C GLU A 142 -4.11 2.18 -13.15
N VAL A 143 -4.09 2.50 -11.86
CA VAL A 143 -4.56 3.81 -11.37
C VAL A 143 -3.79 4.96 -12.04
N THR A 144 -2.47 4.85 -12.12
CA THR A 144 -1.67 5.90 -12.77
C THR A 144 -1.86 5.95 -14.28
N SER A 145 -2.12 4.82 -14.96
CA SER A 145 -2.42 4.79 -16.40
C SER A 145 -3.74 5.49 -16.69
N MET A 146 -4.80 5.17 -15.97
CA MET A 146 -6.11 5.81 -16.16
C MET A 146 -6.04 7.33 -15.98
N VAL A 147 -5.36 7.80 -14.93
CA VAL A 147 -5.17 9.23 -14.69
C VAL A 147 -4.30 9.87 -15.78
N LYS A 148 -3.24 9.18 -16.23
CA LYS A 148 -2.37 9.64 -17.32
C LYS A 148 -3.18 9.85 -18.59
N ASP A 149 -4.01 8.88 -18.94
CA ASP A 149 -4.77 8.90 -20.21
C ASP A 149 -5.88 9.96 -20.17
N GLN A 150 -6.59 10.10 -19.06
CA GLN A 150 -7.63 11.11 -18.87
C GLN A 150 -7.04 12.54 -18.85
N MET A 151 -5.92 12.75 -18.13
CA MET A 151 -5.34 14.09 -17.96
C MET A 151 -4.38 14.49 -19.09
N GLY A 152 -3.92 13.56 -19.93
CA GLY A 152 -2.86 13.81 -20.90
C GLY A 152 -1.51 14.13 -20.23
N TRP A 153 -1.29 13.70 -18.99
CA TRP A 153 -0.07 14.02 -18.26
C TRP A 153 1.07 13.08 -18.60
N ALA A 154 2.31 13.58 -18.50
CA ALA A 154 3.48 12.72 -18.53
C ALA A 154 3.52 11.81 -17.30
N ARG A 155 4.05 10.59 -17.44
CA ARG A 155 4.10 9.57 -16.38
C ARG A 155 4.68 10.09 -15.06
N ASN A 156 5.77 10.82 -15.12
CA ASN A 156 6.43 11.39 -13.93
C ASN A 156 5.53 12.36 -13.16
N LYS A 157 4.66 13.11 -13.87
CA LYS A 157 3.71 14.04 -13.25
C LYS A 157 2.61 13.28 -12.51
N VAL A 158 2.08 12.19 -13.10
CA VAL A 158 1.08 11.34 -12.47
C VAL A 158 1.65 10.62 -11.24
N GLU A 159 2.85 10.05 -11.36
CA GLU A 159 3.54 9.43 -10.22
C GLU A 159 3.77 10.43 -9.08
N SER A 160 4.15 11.68 -9.41
CA SER A 160 4.31 12.74 -8.41
C SER A 160 3.01 13.08 -7.72
N TRP A 161 1.94 13.26 -8.48
CA TRP A 161 0.61 13.52 -7.95
C TRP A 161 0.16 12.43 -6.97
N LEU A 162 0.29 11.15 -7.36
CA LEU A 162 -0.14 10.06 -6.50
C LEU A 162 0.70 10.00 -5.22
N LEU A 163 2.04 10.13 -5.32
CA LEU A 163 2.90 10.18 -4.15
C LEU A 163 2.56 11.33 -3.19
N GLU A 164 2.25 12.52 -3.71
CA GLU A 164 1.84 13.67 -2.90
C GLU A 164 0.48 13.43 -2.22
N LEU A 165 -0.44 12.76 -2.90
CA LEU A 165 -1.73 12.35 -2.33
C LEU A 165 -1.54 11.37 -1.17
N LEU A 166 -0.68 10.35 -1.34
CA LEU A 166 -0.37 9.41 -0.28
C LEU A 166 0.28 10.13 0.91
N GLU A 167 1.30 10.95 0.67
CA GLU A 167 2.01 11.69 1.74
C GLU A 167 1.08 12.61 2.53
N LYS A 168 0.16 13.31 1.85
CA LYS A 168 -0.86 14.13 2.48
C LYS A 168 -1.71 13.33 3.47
N ASN A 169 -2.14 12.13 3.06
CA ASN A 169 -2.99 11.27 3.88
C ASN A 169 -2.18 10.53 4.97
N ASN A 170 -0.92 10.18 4.72
CA ASN A 170 -0.03 9.68 5.78
C ASN A 170 0.08 10.66 6.95
N LYS A 171 0.00 11.96 6.69
CA LYS A 171 0.06 13.06 7.68
C LYS A 171 -1.30 13.46 8.25
N ALA A 172 -2.32 12.62 8.11
CA ALA A 172 -3.69 12.88 8.59
C ALA A 172 -4.36 14.14 7.97
N ASN A 173 -3.91 14.58 6.79
CA ASN A 173 -4.53 15.70 6.06
C ASN A 173 -5.73 15.21 5.24
N ASN A 174 -6.72 14.63 5.92
CA ASN A 174 -7.97 14.10 5.40
C ASN A 174 -9.12 14.41 6.37
N LYS A 175 -10.37 14.12 5.97
CA LYS A 175 -11.56 14.46 6.77
C LYS A 175 -11.58 13.79 8.15
N ALA A 176 -11.21 12.50 8.21
CA ALA A 176 -11.22 11.74 9.46
C ALA A 176 -9.97 11.96 10.34
N LYS A 177 -9.01 12.80 9.92
CA LYS A 177 -7.73 13.04 10.62
C LYS A 177 -6.95 11.76 10.92
N LYS A 178 -7.03 10.78 10.03
CA LYS A 178 -6.34 9.49 10.14
C LYS A 178 -5.00 9.51 9.40
N ASN A 179 -3.97 8.97 10.03
CA ASN A 179 -2.69 8.69 9.39
C ASN A 179 -2.82 7.41 8.55
N THR A 180 -3.31 7.55 7.32
CA THR A 180 -3.60 6.43 6.43
C THR A 180 -2.33 5.68 6.06
N ALA A 181 -2.31 4.36 6.23
CA ALA A 181 -1.30 3.48 5.65
C ALA A 181 -1.76 3.02 4.26
N PHE A 182 -0.83 2.99 3.30
CA PHE A 182 -1.12 2.51 1.95
C PHE A 182 -0.33 1.25 1.65
N ILE A 183 -1.00 0.28 1.05
CA ILE A 183 -0.41 -0.93 0.47
C ILE A 183 -0.71 -0.88 -1.02
N CYS A 184 0.32 -0.77 -1.85
CA CYS A 184 0.15 -0.62 -3.29
C CYS A 184 0.79 -1.80 -4.02
N ILE A 185 0.01 -2.54 -4.78
CA ILE A 185 0.54 -3.55 -5.69
C ILE A 185 1.13 -2.84 -6.89
N GLN A 186 2.35 -3.23 -7.26
CA GLN A 186 3.05 -2.74 -8.44
C GLN A 186 3.47 -3.92 -9.31
N GLN A 187 3.35 -3.73 -10.61
CA GLN A 187 3.79 -4.71 -11.59
C GLN A 187 5.31 -4.83 -11.62
N MET A 188 5.80 -5.98 -12.03
CA MET A 188 7.21 -6.22 -12.30
C MET A 188 7.51 -6.10 -13.79
N THR A 189 8.74 -5.77 -14.12
CA THR A 189 9.26 -5.88 -15.49
C THR A 189 9.41 -7.35 -15.87
N LYS A 190 9.58 -7.65 -17.17
CA LYS A 190 9.89 -9.01 -17.64
C LYS A 190 11.18 -9.59 -17.03
N ALA A 191 12.08 -8.72 -16.55
CA ALA A 191 13.30 -9.12 -15.84
C ALA A 191 13.07 -9.42 -14.35
N GLY A 192 11.83 -9.39 -13.86
CA GLY A 192 11.51 -9.62 -12.44
C GLY A 192 11.83 -8.44 -11.52
N GLU A 193 12.08 -7.26 -12.10
CA GLU A 193 12.38 -6.05 -11.35
C GLU A 193 11.15 -5.15 -11.19
N PHE A 194 11.23 -4.21 -10.27
CA PHE A 194 10.22 -3.20 -10.03
C PHE A 194 9.96 -2.33 -11.28
N ALA A 195 8.72 -2.34 -11.76
CA ALA A 195 8.28 -1.56 -12.92
C ALA A 195 7.83 -0.14 -12.51
N GLY A 196 8.73 0.69 -11.99
CA GLY A 196 8.42 2.04 -11.55
C GLY A 196 9.64 2.94 -11.52
N SER A 197 9.44 4.24 -11.25
CA SER A 197 10.56 5.15 -11.08
C SER A 197 11.29 4.88 -9.76
N ASN A 198 12.58 5.19 -9.72
CA ASN A 198 13.36 5.12 -8.47
C ASN A 198 12.78 6.03 -7.37
N ARG A 199 12.04 7.08 -7.74
CA ARG A 199 11.37 7.96 -6.78
C ARG A 199 10.37 7.19 -5.90
N ILE A 200 9.60 6.27 -6.47
CA ILE A 200 8.66 5.42 -5.70
C ILE A 200 9.43 4.58 -4.68
N LYS A 201 10.55 3.96 -5.09
CA LYS A 201 11.40 3.18 -4.17
C LYS A 201 11.92 4.02 -2.99
N HIS A 202 12.26 5.28 -3.23
CA HIS A 202 12.77 6.18 -2.18
C HIS A 202 11.68 6.65 -1.22
N MET A 203 10.49 6.94 -1.74
CA MET A 203 9.37 7.48 -0.97
C MET A 203 8.60 6.42 -0.15
N THR A 204 8.76 5.13 -0.45
CA THR A 204 8.08 4.07 0.29
C THR A 204 8.79 3.69 1.59
N THR A 205 8.01 3.33 2.61
CA THR A 205 8.51 2.86 3.90
C THR A 205 9.03 1.43 3.80
N ALA A 206 8.31 0.57 3.06
CA ALA A 206 8.65 -0.83 2.87
C ALA A 206 8.40 -1.28 1.43
N MET A 207 9.15 -2.27 1.00
CA MET A 207 8.96 -2.99 -0.27
C MET A 207 8.97 -4.48 0.02
N ALA A 208 7.87 -5.14 -0.30
CA ALA A 208 7.71 -6.58 -0.19
C ALA A 208 7.66 -7.23 -1.56
N ALA A 209 8.14 -8.45 -1.66
CA ALA A 209 8.04 -9.29 -2.84
C ALA A 209 7.32 -10.60 -2.48
N LEU A 210 6.32 -10.98 -3.27
CA LEU A 210 5.74 -12.30 -3.24
C LEU A 210 6.26 -13.10 -4.43
N ARG A 211 6.86 -14.25 -4.18
CA ARG A 211 7.55 -15.05 -5.19
C ARG A 211 7.23 -16.53 -5.05
N PHE A 212 7.50 -17.26 -6.12
CA PHE A 212 7.60 -18.71 -6.08
C PHE A 212 9.01 -19.14 -5.69
N ASP A 213 9.13 -20.10 -4.79
CA ASP A 213 10.36 -20.84 -4.48
C ASP A 213 10.27 -22.21 -5.17
N GLY A 214 11.20 -22.49 -6.07
CA GLY A 214 11.14 -23.65 -6.92
C GLY A 214 10.42 -23.41 -8.27
N ARG A 215 10.12 -24.50 -8.97
CA ARG A 215 9.46 -24.49 -10.29
C ARG A 215 8.38 -25.59 -10.37
N GLY A 216 7.36 -25.34 -11.18
CA GLY A 216 6.30 -26.31 -11.42
C GLY A 216 5.18 -26.29 -10.40
N ALA A 217 4.46 -27.41 -10.29
CA ALA A 217 3.25 -27.51 -9.44
C ALA A 217 3.58 -27.49 -7.95
N ASP A 218 4.78 -27.90 -7.55
CA ASP A 218 5.24 -28.00 -6.17
C ASP A 218 5.98 -26.75 -5.71
N ALA A 219 5.98 -25.68 -6.52
CA ALA A 219 6.60 -24.43 -6.14
C ALA A 219 5.87 -23.81 -4.94
N GLU A 220 6.60 -23.59 -3.87
CA GLU A 220 6.11 -22.90 -2.68
C GLU A 220 6.00 -21.39 -2.93
N ARG A 221 5.18 -20.71 -2.16
CA ARG A 221 5.02 -19.26 -2.23
C ARG A 221 5.59 -18.65 -0.98
N TYR A 222 6.34 -17.57 -1.14
CA TYR A 222 6.86 -16.81 0.00
C TYR A 222 6.70 -15.31 -0.18
N LEU A 223 6.71 -14.63 0.94
CA LEU A 223 6.77 -13.18 1.07
C LEU A 223 8.08 -12.82 1.76
N GLU A 224 8.79 -11.83 1.23
CA GLU A 224 9.98 -11.25 1.86
C GLU A 224 9.96 -9.72 1.70
N PHE A 225 10.63 -9.02 2.60
CA PHE A 225 10.88 -7.58 2.46
C PHE A 225 12.28 -7.32 1.93
N SER A 226 12.38 -6.65 0.78
CA SER A 226 13.65 -6.16 0.23
C SER A 226 14.05 -4.80 0.80
N LYS A 227 13.10 -4.07 1.38
CA LYS A 227 13.27 -2.81 2.09
C LYS A 227 12.20 -2.72 3.18
N ASN A 228 12.62 -2.45 4.41
CA ASN A 228 11.69 -2.15 5.49
C ASN A 228 12.38 -1.23 6.51
N ARG A 229 11.83 -0.02 6.72
CA ARG A 229 12.37 0.94 7.68
C ARG A 229 11.92 0.64 9.13
N ARG A 230 11.00 -0.29 9.33
CA ARG A 230 10.39 -0.56 10.64
C ARG A 230 10.47 -2.02 11.08
N GLY A 231 10.83 -2.93 10.20
CA GLY A 231 10.86 -4.37 10.46
C GLY A 231 11.99 -5.09 9.74
N SER A 232 11.85 -6.39 9.61
CA SER A 232 12.86 -7.28 9.04
C SER A 232 13.04 -7.09 7.53
N VAL A 233 14.23 -7.43 7.05
CA VAL A 233 14.58 -7.50 5.63
C VAL A 233 15.29 -8.83 5.39
N GLY A 234 14.87 -9.53 4.33
CA GLY A 234 15.47 -10.81 3.92
C GLY A 234 14.85 -12.06 4.57
N ASP A 235 14.08 -11.89 5.64
CA ASP A 235 13.35 -13.00 6.22
C ASP A 235 12.17 -13.40 5.33
N LYS A 236 11.97 -14.70 5.14
CA LYS A 236 10.87 -15.26 4.35
C LYS A 236 9.74 -15.76 5.24
N VAL A 237 8.52 -15.48 4.81
CA VAL A 237 7.30 -16.15 5.29
C VAL A 237 6.68 -16.88 4.13
N TYR A 238 6.56 -18.20 4.25
CA TYR A 238 5.88 -19.04 3.28
C TYR A 238 4.38 -18.96 3.47
N PHE A 239 3.62 -19.12 2.39
CA PHE A 239 2.16 -19.12 2.47
C PHE A 239 1.52 -20.06 1.44
N SER A 240 0.37 -20.58 1.80
CA SER A 240 -0.47 -21.43 0.96
C SER A 240 -1.85 -20.82 0.77
N LEU A 241 -2.39 -20.95 -0.43
CA LEU A 241 -3.73 -20.50 -0.80
C LEU A 241 -4.63 -21.72 -0.95
N HIS A 242 -5.51 -21.95 0.00
CA HIS A 242 -6.37 -23.12 0.00
C HIS A 242 -7.65 -22.90 -0.79
N ARG A 243 -8.14 -23.98 -1.45
CA ARG A 243 -9.42 -23.95 -2.17
C ARG A 243 -10.60 -23.65 -1.25
N GLY A 244 -10.47 -23.98 0.03
CA GLY A 244 -11.46 -23.72 1.08
C GLY A 244 -11.52 -22.28 1.57
N GLY A 245 -10.73 -21.36 0.96
CA GLY A 245 -10.84 -19.94 1.26
C GLY A 245 -10.08 -19.48 2.49
N CYS A 246 -8.93 -20.08 2.80
CA CYS A 246 -7.98 -19.57 3.78
C CYS A 246 -6.60 -19.32 3.17
N VAL A 247 -5.83 -18.52 3.87
CA VAL A 247 -4.41 -18.29 3.61
C VAL A 247 -3.66 -18.74 4.86
N ASP A 248 -2.82 -19.75 4.72
CA ASP A 248 -1.98 -20.25 5.81
C ASP A 248 -0.55 -19.74 5.62
N TYR A 249 0.11 -19.43 6.73
CA TYR A 249 1.45 -18.87 6.75
C TYR A 249 2.36 -19.68 7.65
N SER A 250 3.64 -19.84 7.26
CA SER A 250 4.67 -20.49 8.05
C SER A 250 6.01 -19.80 7.88
N PHE A 251 6.84 -19.81 8.90
CA PHE A 251 8.24 -19.48 8.73
C PHE A 251 8.99 -20.68 8.14
N GLU A 252 10.01 -20.41 7.33
CA GLU A 252 11.03 -21.39 7.07
C GLU A 252 11.76 -21.63 8.40
N LEU A 253 11.69 -22.85 8.90
CA LEU A 253 12.57 -23.27 10.00
C LEU A 253 13.94 -23.53 9.38
N VAL A 254 14.88 -22.63 9.60
CA VAL A 254 16.29 -22.78 9.24
C VAL A 254 16.93 -23.82 10.14
#